data_ec8f7f5bb3d4a3bbff53c410afad7f27
#
_entry.id   ec8f7f5bb3d4a3bbff53c410afad7f27
#
_cell.length_a   1.000
_cell.length_b   1.000
_cell.length_c   1.000
_cell.angle_alpha   90.00
_cell.angle_beta   90.00
_cell.angle_gamma   90.00
#
_symmetry.space_group_name_H-M   'P 1'
#
loop_
_entity.id
_entity.type
_entity.pdbx_description
1 polymer ?
#
loop_
_entity_poly.entity_id
_entity_poly.type
_entity_poly.pdbx_seq_one_letter_code
_entity_poly.pdbx_strand_id
1 'polypeptide(L)'
;MTAENNIPSQQVANYLTSYVNICGVVKNVMMKSASDYTLYHKPDDWYDFIEELTTAQSKVDIWTNKVLKHLKSLPGKLSGDANLLVTHDFDKMLSKCIFLIDDPNHSSTLQHLKLDIQAAYNTIDDMLQDTQDIINQMDNFSNNITPLANELENLSNRAYNDRQIDSEKVMNLRNDVSMIKADIANCGVMLIVSLLVEGGIILIGGGITIATFIATGPLGGISIGFFTATLAVLDFIAITLCGANLISEINKLSEKTKSLNQYEQDALQLGIAADDFDTLSKQADGMKNDLKVMMNMWNNIKADLQDEEKRIEQGEKEMKNKEFFTSNDWKETSEKLEQVSQWFKRFSEEILKLNVDALFGAETQLSVGMSSDEVKAAVDKAPKKELIAYLTA
;
A
#
# COMPACT_ATOMS: atom_id res chain seq x y z
N MET A 1 -22.00 1.20 -19.41
CA MET A 1 -21.53 1.01 -18.03
C MET A 1 -21.72 -0.45 -17.65
N THR A 2 -20.68 -1.25 -17.65
CA THR A 2 -20.67 -2.59 -17.07
C THR A 2 -19.80 -2.52 -15.82
N ALA A 3 -20.37 -2.07 -14.71
CA ALA A 3 -19.71 -2.19 -13.41
C ALA A 3 -19.70 -3.69 -13.04
N GLU A 4 -18.58 -4.34 -13.21
CA GLU A 4 -18.38 -5.67 -12.66
C GLU A 4 -18.59 -5.61 -11.14
N ASN A 5 -19.51 -6.42 -10.63
CA ASN A 5 -20.12 -6.30 -9.31
C ASN A 5 -19.20 -6.54 -8.10
N ASN A 6 -17.89 -6.79 -8.26
CA ASN A 6 -17.00 -7.23 -7.19
C ASN A 6 -15.77 -6.34 -6.92
N ILE A 7 -15.67 -5.20 -7.55
CA ILE A 7 -14.41 -4.45 -7.65
C ILE A 7 -14.04 -3.60 -6.43
N PRO A 8 -14.95 -2.90 -5.71
CA PRO A 8 -14.51 -1.99 -4.65
C PRO A 8 -13.78 -2.68 -3.51
N SER A 9 -14.28 -3.79 -3.00
CA SER A 9 -13.70 -4.47 -1.82
C SER A 9 -12.30 -5.03 -2.09
N GLN A 10 -12.08 -5.62 -3.28
CA GLN A 10 -10.77 -6.17 -3.64
C GLN A 10 -9.72 -5.06 -3.82
N GLN A 11 -10.09 -3.94 -4.45
CA GLN A 11 -9.17 -2.83 -4.67
C GLN A 11 -8.81 -2.13 -3.37
N VAL A 12 -9.80 -1.95 -2.50
CA VAL A 12 -9.59 -1.42 -1.15
C VAL A 12 -8.65 -2.34 -0.36
N ALA A 13 -8.85 -3.66 -0.44
CA ALA A 13 -7.97 -4.62 0.20
C ALA A 13 -6.54 -4.58 -0.36
N ASN A 14 -6.38 -4.49 -1.69
CA ASN A 14 -5.08 -4.36 -2.34
C ASN A 14 -4.36 -3.08 -1.90
N TYR A 15 -5.07 -1.95 -1.88
CA TYR A 15 -4.53 -0.67 -1.41
C TYR A 15 -3.97 -0.79 0.01
N LEU A 16 -4.76 -1.32 0.95
CA LEU A 16 -4.33 -1.48 2.33
C LEU A 16 -3.12 -2.41 2.45
N THR A 17 -3.15 -3.52 1.73
CA THR A 17 -2.04 -4.48 1.68
C THR A 17 -0.74 -3.82 1.22
N SER A 18 -0.80 -3.09 0.11
CA SER A 18 0.36 -2.38 -0.44
C SER A 18 0.85 -1.28 0.51
N TYR A 19 -0.07 -0.51 1.10
CA TYR A 19 0.27 0.53 2.08
C TYR A 19 1.00 -0.04 3.30
N VAL A 20 0.48 -1.11 3.86
CA VAL A 20 1.06 -1.79 5.02
C VAL A 20 2.43 -2.39 4.72
N ASN A 21 2.57 -3.05 3.56
CA ASN A 21 3.84 -3.63 3.14
C ASN A 21 4.92 -2.53 2.96
N ILE A 22 4.57 -1.41 2.34
CA ILE A 22 5.47 -0.27 2.22
C ILE A 22 5.89 0.25 3.60
N CYS A 23 4.95 0.44 4.51
CA CYS A 23 5.27 0.88 5.88
C CYS A 23 6.26 -0.08 6.56
N GLY A 24 6.07 -1.38 6.38
CA GLY A 24 6.96 -2.40 6.92
C GLY A 24 8.39 -2.29 6.40
N VAL A 25 8.52 -2.16 5.08
CA VAL A 25 9.85 -2.05 4.46
C VAL A 25 10.52 -0.71 4.80
N VAL A 26 9.74 0.39 4.82
CA VAL A 26 10.25 1.70 5.27
C VAL A 26 10.86 1.60 6.67
N LYS A 27 10.14 0.98 7.61
CA LYS A 27 10.69 0.80 8.97
C LYS A 27 11.96 -0.03 8.97
N ASN A 28 12.01 -1.13 8.21
CA ASN A 28 13.21 -1.96 8.08
C ASN A 28 14.41 -1.16 7.56
N VAL A 29 14.21 -0.29 6.58
CA VAL A 29 15.27 0.57 6.01
C VAL A 29 15.69 1.65 7.00
N MET A 30 14.74 2.29 7.68
CA MET A 30 15.02 3.40 8.62
C MET A 30 15.68 2.96 9.91
N MET A 31 15.45 1.73 10.35
CA MET A 31 16.08 1.20 11.56
C MET A 31 17.56 0.88 11.42
N LYS A 32 18.10 0.84 10.20
CA LYS A 32 19.51 0.45 9.95
C LYS A 32 20.38 1.69 9.97
N SER A 33 21.21 1.81 11.00
CA SER A 33 22.27 2.83 11.04
C SER A 33 23.61 2.26 10.54
N ALA A 34 24.55 3.15 10.20
CA ALA A 34 25.90 2.74 9.85
C ALA A 34 26.60 1.87 10.92
N SER A 35 26.25 2.08 12.20
CA SER A 35 26.79 1.31 13.33
C SER A 35 26.23 -0.11 13.42
N ASP A 36 25.10 -0.41 12.76
CA ASP A 36 24.50 -1.74 12.79
C ASP A 36 25.21 -2.71 11.84
N TYR A 37 25.97 -2.17 10.87
CA TYR A 37 26.78 -2.96 9.97
C TYR A 37 28.13 -3.30 10.62
N THR A 38 28.18 -4.37 11.39
CA THR A 38 29.42 -4.87 12.00
C THR A 38 30.18 -5.78 11.04
N LEU A 39 30.73 -5.20 9.96
CA LEU A 39 31.56 -5.95 9.03
C LEU A 39 32.95 -6.20 9.63
N TYR A 40 33.45 -7.44 9.49
CA TYR A 40 34.82 -7.81 9.86
C TYR A 40 35.81 -7.28 8.81
N HIS A 41 35.41 -7.34 7.54
CA HIS A 41 36.21 -6.89 6.42
C HIS A 41 35.42 -5.86 5.63
N LYS A 42 35.72 -4.59 5.87
CA LYS A 42 35.10 -3.51 5.14
C LYS A 42 35.64 -3.46 3.71
N PRO A 43 34.78 -3.41 2.66
CA PRO A 43 35.22 -3.16 1.31
C PRO A 43 35.95 -1.80 1.18
N ASP A 44 36.78 -1.63 0.18
CA ASP A 44 37.54 -0.36 -0.04
C ASP A 44 36.63 0.85 -0.18
N ASP A 45 35.45 0.67 -0.78
CA ASP A 45 34.39 1.68 -0.99
C ASP A 45 33.33 1.74 0.15
N TRP A 46 33.65 1.20 1.31
CA TRP A 46 32.75 1.19 2.47
C TRP A 46 32.24 2.57 2.91
N TYR A 47 33.10 3.58 2.85
CA TYR A 47 32.72 4.93 3.26
C TYR A 47 31.76 5.59 2.28
N ASP A 48 31.95 5.34 0.99
CA ASP A 48 31.04 5.80 -0.06
C ASP A 48 29.66 5.13 0.11
N PHE A 49 29.66 3.82 0.43
CA PHE A 49 28.43 3.09 0.74
C PHE A 49 27.66 3.69 1.93
N ILE A 50 28.34 4.04 3.02
CA ILE A 50 27.69 4.64 4.20
C ILE A 50 27.14 6.03 3.88
N GLU A 51 27.82 6.84 3.08
CA GLU A 51 27.34 8.14 2.62
C GLU A 51 26.06 7.97 1.77
N GLU A 52 26.06 7.03 0.83
CA GLU A 52 24.89 6.73 0.01
C GLU A 52 23.74 6.15 0.83
N LEU A 53 24.00 5.24 1.76
CA LEU A 53 22.99 4.71 2.68
C LEU A 53 22.32 5.84 3.48
N THR A 54 23.11 6.74 4.05
CA THR A 54 22.60 7.89 4.82
C THR A 54 21.76 8.83 3.94
N THR A 55 22.22 9.06 2.71
CA THR A 55 21.49 9.85 1.70
C THR A 55 20.16 9.19 1.35
N ALA A 56 20.16 7.86 1.16
CA ALA A 56 18.96 7.10 0.89
C ALA A 56 17.94 7.15 2.03
N GLN A 57 18.39 6.95 3.24
CA GLN A 57 17.54 7.05 4.43
C GLN A 57 16.92 8.45 4.57
N SER A 58 17.69 9.50 4.31
CA SER A 58 17.16 10.87 4.27
C SER A 58 16.06 11.03 3.20
N LYS A 59 16.23 10.44 2.02
CA LYS A 59 15.19 10.45 0.97
C LYS A 59 13.96 9.65 1.39
N VAL A 60 14.13 8.50 2.04
CA VAL A 60 13.03 7.69 2.59
C VAL A 60 12.29 8.45 3.67
N ASP A 61 12.98 9.15 4.57
CA ASP A 61 12.36 9.98 5.61
C ASP A 61 11.50 11.10 4.99
N ILE A 62 12.05 11.85 4.03
CA ILE A 62 11.31 12.90 3.32
C ILE A 62 10.09 12.31 2.61
N TRP A 63 10.25 11.16 1.97
CA TRP A 63 9.16 10.47 1.27
C TRP A 63 8.09 10.01 2.26
N THR A 64 8.47 9.42 3.39
CA THR A 64 7.55 8.98 4.44
C THR A 64 6.71 10.14 4.97
N ASN A 65 7.34 11.25 5.27
CA ASN A 65 6.66 12.44 5.78
C ASN A 65 5.74 13.13 4.76
N LYS A 66 6.00 12.97 3.47
CA LYS A 66 5.19 13.58 2.40
C LYS A 66 4.22 12.58 1.78
N VAL A 67 4.74 11.50 1.21
CA VAL A 67 3.95 10.60 0.37
C VAL A 67 3.16 9.59 1.20
N LEU A 68 3.78 8.92 2.17
CA LEU A 68 3.04 7.99 3.04
C LEU A 68 1.97 8.72 3.86
N LYS A 69 2.23 9.96 4.26
CA LYS A 69 1.22 10.79 4.94
C LYS A 69 0.05 11.12 4.00
N HIS A 70 0.30 11.44 2.73
CA HIS A 70 -0.76 11.64 1.74
C HIS A 70 -1.52 10.34 1.46
N LEU A 71 -0.82 9.23 1.26
CA LEU A 71 -1.44 7.91 1.12
C LEU A 71 -2.31 7.56 2.35
N LYS A 72 -1.87 7.90 3.56
CA LYS A 72 -2.68 7.72 4.77
C LYS A 72 -4.01 8.49 4.71
N SER A 73 -4.01 9.72 4.19
CA SER A 73 -5.19 10.59 4.12
C SER A 73 -6.07 10.33 2.89
N LEU A 74 -5.53 9.68 1.85
CA LEU A 74 -6.23 9.47 0.58
C LEU A 74 -7.56 8.72 0.73
N PRO A 75 -7.68 7.62 1.49
CA PRO A 75 -8.94 6.92 1.68
C PRO A 75 -10.06 7.81 2.20
N GLY A 76 -9.78 8.63 3.20
CA GLY A 76 -10.75 9.57 3.76
C GLY A 76 -11.21 10.62 2.74
N LYS A 77 -10.27 11.14 1.94
CA LYS A 77 -10.58 12.10 0.88
C LYS A 77 -11.43 11.46 -0.22
N LEU A 78 -11.00 10.32 -0.75
CA LEU A 78 -11.75 9.60 -1.80
C LEU A 78 -13.15 9.17 -1.35
N SER A 79 -13.31 8.80 -0.09
CA SER A 79 -14.63 8.52 0.47
C SER A 79 -15.51 9.76 0.52
N GLY A 80 -14.94 10.91 0.92
CA GLY A 80 -15.66 12.19 0.93
C GLY A 80 -16.15 12.59 -0.46
N ASP A 81 -15.26 12.52 -1.46
CA ASP A 81 -15.57 12.87 -2.85
C ASP A 81 -16.59 11.88 -3.45
N ALA A 82 -16.44 10.57 -3.21
CA ALA A 82 -17.40 9.57 -3.64
C ALA A 82 -18.79 9.78 -3.01
N ASN A 83 -18.86 10.15 -1.73
CA ASN A 83 -20.11 10.46 -1.07
C ASN A 83 -20.75 11.75 -1.62
N LEU A 84 -19.94 12.76 -1.96
CA LEU A 84 -20.42 13.97 -2.61
C LEU A 84 -21.03 13.66 -3.97
N LEU A 85 -20.36 12.84 -4.80
CA LEU A 85 -20.90 12.37 -6.08
C LEU A 85 -22.27 11.71 -5.91
N VAL A 86 -22.41 10.81 -4.92
CA VAL A 86 -23.67 10.09 -4.67
C VAL A 86 -24.78 11.04 -4.23
N THR A 87 -24.55 11.77 -3.13
CA THR A 87 -25.60 12.51 -2.42
C THR A 87 -25.96 13.86 -3.06
N HIS A 88 -25.07 14.37 -3.90
CA HIS A 88 -25.28 15.68 -4.52
C HIS A 88 -25.45 15.57 -6.04
N ASP A 89 -24.51 14.93 -6.74
CA ASP A 89 -24.51 14.98 -8.18
C ASP A 89 -25.43 13.91 -8.79
N PHE A 90 -25.26 12.63 -8.42
CA PHE A 90 -26.09 11.54 -8.97
C PHE A 90 -27.55 11.63 -8.54
N ASP A 91 -27.83 12.00 -7.30
CA ASP A 91 -29.24 12.17 -6.85
C ASP A 91 -29.96 13.27 -7.65
N LYS A 92 -29.26 14.37 -7.95
CA LYS A 92 -29.84 15.42 -8.83
C LYS A 92 -30.04 14.96 -10.25
N MET A 93 -29.07 14.25 -10.82
CA MET A 93 -29.19 13.69 -12.17
C MET A 93 -30.33 12.68 -12.26
N LEU A 94 -30.43 11.75 -11.29
CA LEU A 94 -31.52 10.77 -11.21
C LEU A 94 -32.89 11.43 -11.15
N SER A 95 -33.06 12.47 -10.32
CA SER A 95 -34.30 13.20 -10.20
C SER A 95 -34.72 13.84 -11.53
N LYS A 96 -33.75 14.35 -12.30
CA LYS A 96 -34.03 14.94 -13.64
C LYS A 96 -34.30 13.86 -14.68
N CYS A 97 -33.63 12.73 -14.67
CA CYS A 97 -33.95 11.61 -15.55
C CYS A 97 -35.34 11.08 -15.31
N ILE A 98 -35.80 10.96 -14.05
CA ILE A 98 -37.17 10.57 -13.70
C ILE A 98 -38.19 11.57 -14.27
N PHE A 99 -37.95 12.86 -14.14
CA PHE A 99 -38.81 13.89 -14.74
C PHE A 99 -38.88 13.77 -16.27
N LEU A 100 -37.73 13.50 -16.92
CA LEU A 100 -37.62 13.35 -18.37
C LEU A 100 -38.24 12.04 -18.90
N ILE A 101 -38.53 11.06 -18.06
CA ILE A 101 -39.37 9.92 -18.49
C ILE A 101 -40.76 10.36 -18.90
N ASP A 102 -41.36 11.34 -18.20
CA ASP A 102 -42.69 11.85 -18.49
C ASP A 102 -42.68 12.95 -19.58
N ASP A 103 -41.62 13.77 -19.62
CA ASP A 103 -41.42 14.83 -20.65
C ASP A 103 -39.97 14.75 -21.22
N PRO A 104 -39.75 13.83 -22.19
CA PRO A 104 -38.40 13.46 -22.63
C PRO A 104 -37.59 14.58 -23.28
N ASN A 105 -38.22 15.62 -23.76
CA ASN A 105 -37.58 16.70 -24.51
C ASN A 105 -37.72 18.06 -23.81
N HIS A 106 -37.93 18.07 -22.48
CA HIS A 106 -38.06 19.29 -21.69
C HIS A 106 -36.71 20.05 -21.61
N SER A 107 -36.60 21.12 -22.42
CA SER A 107 -35.35 21.84 -22.66
C SER A 107 -34.63 22.33 -21.39
N SER A 108 -35.39 22.91 -20.44
CA SER A 108 -34.79 23.41 -19.19
C SER A 108 -34.22 22.30 -18.32
N THR A 109 -34.88 21.13 -18.24
CA THR A 109 -34.40 20.00 -17.48
C THR A 109 -33.18 19.38 -18.13
N LEU A 110 -33.12 19.31 -19.45
CA LEU A 110 -31.94 18.85 -20.19
C LEU A 110 -30.70 19.72 -19.93
N GLN A 111 -30.88 21.05 -19.95
CA GLN A 111 -29.80 21.98 -19.63
C GLN A 111 -29.29 21.80 -18.19
N HIS A 112 -30.18 21.64 -17.22
CA HIS A 112 -29.81 21.42 -15.84
C HIS A 112 -29.14 20.05 -15.64
N LEU A 113 -29.61 19.00 -16.32
CA LEU A 113 -28.98 17.68 -16.29
C LEU A 113 -27.55 17.73 -16.82
N LYS A 114 -27.32 18.45 -17.91
CA LYS A 114 -25.99 18.68 -18.47
C LYS A 114 -25.04 19.35 -17.47
N LEU A 115 -25.52 20.38 -16.75
CA LEU A 115 -24.72 21.06 -15.71
C LEU A 115 -24.37 20.12 -14.54
N ASP A 116 -25.30 19.24 -14.13
CA ASP A 116 -25.03 18.27 -13.09
C ASP A 116 -24.03 17.20 -13.57
N ILE A 117 -24.10 16.75 -14.82
CA ILE A 117 -23.12 15.87 -15.43
C ILE A 117 -21.73 16.53 -15.43
N GLN A 118 -21.64 17.82 -15.78
CA GLN A 118 -20.40 18.57 -15.74
C GLN A 118 -19.84 18.69 -14.31
N ALA A 119 -20.68 18.90 -13.32
CA ALA A 119 -20.28 18.92 -11.92
C ALA A 119 -19.72 17.56 -11.49
N ALA A 120 -20.38 16.46 -11.83
CA ALA A 120 -19.95 15.11 -11.47
C ALA A 120 -18.58 14.76 -12.07
N TYR A 121 -18.35 15.03 -13.37
CA TYR A 121 -17.04 14.70 -13.91
C TYR A 121 -15.93 15.65 -13.44
N ASN A 122 -16.23 16.88 -13.01
CA ASN A 122 -15.22 17.73 -12.35
C ASN A 122 -14.80 17.14 -11.00
N THR A 123 -15.75 16.63 -10.20
CA THR A 123 -15.41 15.93 -8.94
C THR A 123 -14.55 14.70 -9.22
N ILE A 124 -14.86 13.93 -10.29
CA ILE A 124 -14.02 12.79 -10.70
C ILE A 124 -12.62 13.26 -11.14
N ASP A 125 -12.51 14.41 -11.82
CA ASP A 125 -11.22 14.98 -12.22
C ASP A 125 -10.35 15.33 -11.00
N ASP A 126 -10.94 15.89 -9.96
CA ASP A 126 -10.23 16.19 -8.72
C ASP A 126 -9.71 14.89 -8.07
N MET A 127 -10.52 13.82 -8.02
CA MET A 127 -10.09 12.50 -7.53
C MET A 127 -8.93 11.92 -8.38
N LEU A 128 -9.01 12.05 -9.69
CA LEU A 128 -7.99 11.61 -10.64
C LEU A 128 -6.68 12.38 -10.44
N GLN A 129 -6.75 13.70 -10.31
CA GLN A 129 -5.58 14.55 -10.15
C GLN A 129 -4.85 14.26 -8.85
N ASP A 130 -5.55 14.17 -7.73
CA ASP A 130 -4.97 13.86 -6.42
C ASP A 130 -4.22 12.51 -6.44
N THR A 131 -4.84 11.52 -7.08
CA THR A 131 -4.24 10.18 -7.19
C THR A 131 -3.04 10.21 -8.13
N GLN A 132 -3.11 10.94 -9.24
CA GLN A 132 -1.99 11.09 -10.18
C GLN A 132 -0.79 11.80 -9.54
N ASP A 133 -1.03 12.80 -8.69
CA ASP A 133 0.03 13.50 -7.98
C ASP A 133 0.79 12.57 -7.02
N ILE A 134 0.09 11.66 -6.36
CA ILE A 134 0.71 10.61 -5.53
C ILE A 134 1.51 9.63 -6.39
N ILE A 135 0.95 9.17 -7.51
CA ILE A 135 1.67 8.28 -8.45
C ILE A 135 2.97 8.93 -8.94
N ASN A 136 2.94 10.21 -9.30
CA ASN A 136 4.13 10.95 -9.75
C ASN A 136 5.18 11.04 -8.64
N GLN A 137 4.76 11.24 -7.39
CA GLN A 137 5.67 11.25 -6.24
C GLN A 137 6.26 9.87 -5.98
N MET A 138 5.51 8.78 -6.20
CA MET A 138 5.99 7.41 -6.09
C MET A 138 6.98 7.07 -7.21
N ASP A 139 6.71 7.49 -8.45
CA ASP A 139 7.67 7.33 -9.56
C ASP A 139 9.01 8.03 -9.28
N ASN A 140 8.95 9.26 -8.77
CA ASN A 140 10.14 9.99 -8.35
C ASN A 140 10.91 9.28 -7.24
N PHE A 141 10.21 8.67 -6.29
CA PHE A 141 10.83 7.91 -5.23
C PHE A 141 11.50 6.63 -5.75
N SER A 142 10.78 5.80 -6.52
CA SER A 142 11.34 4.57 -7.12
C SER A 142 12.60 4.88 -7.95
N ASN A 143 12.57 5.95 -8.75
CA ASN A 143 13.73 6.39 -9.55
C ASN A 143 14.94 6.80 -8.70
N ASN A 144 14.76 7.21 -7.46
CA ASN A 144 15.83 7.58 -6.54
C ASN A 144 16.35 6.40 -5.70
N ILE A 145 15.51 5.40 -5.42
CA ILE A 145 15.86 4.25 -4.57
C ILE A 145 16.45 3.09 -5.36
N THR A 146 15.97 2.84 -6.59
CA THR A 146 16.49 1.76 -7.45
C THR A 146 18.00 1.81 -7.69
N PRO A 147 18.63 2.98 -7.99
CA PRO A 147 20.08 3.04 -8.13
C PRO A 147 20.83 2.62 -6.85
N LEU A 148 20.30 2.97 -5.69
CA LEU A 148 20.88 2.59 -4.39
C LEU A 148 20.77 1.10 -4.13
N ALA A 149 19.62 0.50 -4.41
CA ALA A 149 19.46 -0.95 -4.33
C ALA A 149 20.48 -1.66 -5.23
N ASN A 150 20.68 -1.16 -6.44
CA ASN A 150 21.67 -1.70 -7.38
C ASN A 150 23.12 -1.55 -6.87
N GLU A 151 23.46 -0.42 -6.25
CA GLU A 151 24.81 -0.22 -5.69
C GLU A 151 25.05 -1.15 -4.50
N LEU A 152 24.09 -1.30 -3.62
CA LEU A 152 24.14 -2.26 -2.52
C LEU A 152 24.29 -3.71 -3.03
N GLU A 153 23.57 -4.06 -4.10
CA GLU A 153 23.69 -5.37 -4.74
C GLU A 153 25.09 -5.57 -5.36
N ASN A 154 25.64 -4.54 -6.01
CA ASN A 154 26.99 -4.57 -6.55
C ASN A 154 28.04 -4.77 -5.46
N LEU A 155 27.89 -4.12 -4.30
CA LEU A 155 28.78 -4.30 -3.13
C LEU A 155 28.66 -5.71 -2.56
N SER A 156 27.45 -6.21 -2.42
CA SER A 156 27.21 -7.58 -2.00
C SER A 156 27.86 -8.59 -2.96
N ASN A 157 27.67 -8.41 -4.27
CA ASN A 157 28.24 -9.29 -5.30
C ASN A 157 29.77 -9.23 -5.33
N ARG A 158 30.39 -8.07 -5.08
CA ARG A 158 31.86 -7.97 -4.93
C ARG A 158 32.35 -8.75 -3.72
N ALA A 159 31.62 -8.70 -2.61
CA ALA A 159 31.94 -9.52 -1.44
C ALA A 159 31.83 -11.03 -1.75
N TYR A 160 30.81 -11.47 -2.52
CA TYR A 160 30.64 -12.87 -2.93
C TYR A 160 31.79 -13.39 -3.84
N ASN A 161 32.49 -12.52 -4.54
CA ASN A 161 33.60 -12.90 -5.42
C ASN A 161 34.92 -13.16 -4.67
N ASP A 162 34.96 -12.97 -3.36
CA ASP A 162 36.11 -13.34 -2.54
C ASP A 162 36.27 -14.87 -2.50
N ARG A 163 37.48 -15.36 -2.73
CA ARG A 163 37.78 -16.80 -2.78
C ARG A 163 37.58 -17.53 -1.44
N GLN A 164 37.37 -16.80 -0.36
CA GLN A 164 37.14 -17.35 0.99
C GLN A 164 35.64 -17.57 1.30
N ILE A 165 34.76 -17.29 0.31
CA ILE A 165 33.33 -17.38 0.48
C ILE A 165 32.77 -18.59 -0.27
N ASP A 166 31.94 -19.37 0.42
CA ASP A 166 31.00 -20.29 -0.20
C ASP A 166 29.75 -19.50 -0.64
N SER A 167 29.80 -19.00 -1.89
CA SER A 167 28.75 -18.15 -2.45
C SER A 167 27.39 -18.84 -2.48
N GLU A 168 27.33 -20.16 -2.74
CA GLU A 168 26.07 -20.91 -2.77
C GLU A 168 25.43 -20.97 -1.38
N LYS A 169 26.23 -21.21 -0.36
CA LYS A 169 25.78 -21.24 1.04
C LYS A 169 25.22 -19.88 1.49
N VAL A 170 25.94 -18.78 1.16
CA VAL A 170 25.52 -17.43 1.53
C VAL A 170 24.24 -17.03 0.78
N MET A 171 24.13 -17.33 -0.52
CA MET A 171 22.91 -17.08 -1.29
C MET A 171 21.71 -17.88 -0.77
N ASN A 172 21.89 -19.12 -0.39
CA ASN A 172 20.83 -19.92 0.20
C ASN A 172 20.34 -19.32 1.52
N LEU A 173 21.25 -18.84 2.37
CA LEU A 173 20.87 -18.16 3.62
C LEU A 173 20.19 -16.81 3.38
N ARG A 174 20.64 -16.04 2.40
CA ARG A 174 19.98 -14.79 1.98
C ARG A 174 18.54 -15.06 1.53
N ASN A 175 18.35 -16.11 0.72
CA ASN A 175 17.01 -16.54 0.29
C ASN A 175 16.15 -16.98 1.49
N ASP A 176 16.70 -17.77 2.42
CA ASP A 176 16.00 -18.16 3.65
C ASP A 176 15.52 -16.92 4.44
N VAL A 177 16.37 -15.89 4.60
CA VAL A 177 16.02 -14.64 5.28
C VAL A 177 14.89 -13.91 4.55
N SER A 178 14.99 -13.79 3.22
CA SER A 178 13.98 -13.12 2.40
C SER A 178 12.63 -13.87 2.46
N MET A 179 12.65 -15.20 2.44
CA MET A 179 11.44 -16.03 2.59
C MET A 179 10.80 -15.83 3.98
N ILE A 180 11.58 -15.86 5.06
CA ILE A 180 11.06 -15.64 6.42
C ILE A 180 10.41 -14.27 6.53
N LYS A 181 11.03 -13.21 5.99
CA LYS A 181 10.46 -11.86 5.98
C LYS A 181 9.14 -11.81 5.21
N ALA A 182 9.09 -12.45 4.03
CA ALA A 182 7.88 -12.52 3.21
C ALA A 182 6.76 -13.30 3.91
N ASP A 183 7.04 -14.44 4.51
CA ASP A 183 6.07 -15.27 5.21
C ASP A 183 5.45 -14.53 6.40
N ILE A 184 6.25 -13.75 7.13
CA ILE A 184 5.77 -12.95 8.25
C ILE A 184 4.91 -11.80 7.76
N ALA A 185 5.33 -11.08 6.72
CA ALA A 185 4.52 -10.02 6.12
C ALA A 185 3.18 -10.58 5.61
N ASN A 186 3.20 -11.73 4.94
CA ASN A 186 2.01 -12.40 4.42
C ASN A 186 1.09 -12.91 5.53
N CYS A 187 1.62 -13.37 6.67
CA CYS A 187 0.81 -13.81 7.80
C CYS A 187 -0.18 -12.72 8.25
N GLY A 188 0.27 -11.49 8.35
CA GLY A 188 -0.59 -10.36 8.73
C GLY A 188 -1.55 -9.93 7.62
N VAL A 189 -1.05 -9.86 6.39
CA VAL A 189 -1.85 -9.44 5.22
C VAL A 189 -3.00 -10.39 4.93
N MET A 190 -2.77 -11.71 4.97
CA MET A 190 -3.84 -12.69 4.77
C MET A 190 -4.97 -12.54 5.78
N LEU A 191 -4.66 -12.24 7.03
CA LEU A 191 -5.66 -11.97 8.06
C LEU A 191 -6.47 -10.71 7.75
N ILE A 192 -5.82 -9.63 7.32
CA ILE A 192 -6.50 -8.37 6.95
C ILE A 192 -7.43 -8.59 5.75
N VAL A 193 -6.93 -9.24 4.70
CA VAL A 193 -7.71 -9.48 3.47
C VAL A 193 -8.90 -10.39 3.72
N SER A 194 -8.73 -11.50 4.45
CA SER A 194 -9.84 -12.41 4.76
C SER A 194 -10.95 -11.69 5.52
N LEU A 195 -10.59 -10.85 6.46
CA LEU A 195 -11.53 -10.10 7.27
C LEU A 195 -12.27 -9.00 6.47
N LEU A 196 -11.62 -8.37 5.51
CA LEU A 196 -12.26 -7.40 4.60
C LEU A 196 -13.21 -8.08 3.61
N VAL A 197 -12.80 -9.21 3.03
CA VAL A 197 -13.58 -9.94 2.00
C VAL A 197 -14.79 -10.65 2.62
N GLU A 198 -14.67 -11.19 3.82
CA GLU A 198 -15.78 -11.86 4.53
C GLU A 198 -16.83 -10.89 5.08
N GLY A 199 -16.70 -9.58 4.80
CA GLY A 199 -17.66 -8.56 5.21
C GLY A 199 -17.67 -8.30 6.73
N GLY A 200 -16.67 -8.78 7.43
CA GLY A 200 -16.49 -8.55 8.86
C GLY A 200 -16.23 -7.08 9.17
N ILE A 201 -17.14 -6.45 9.86
CA ILE A 201 -17.05 -5.07 10.39
C ILE A 201 -15.96 -5.02 11.45
N ILE A 202 -14.70 -4.78 11.05
CA ILE A 202 -13.59 -5.12 11.95
C ILE A 202 -12.85 -3.93 12.49
N LEU A 203 -13.19 -2.75 12.07
CA LEU A 203 -12.56 -1.55 12.64
C LEU A 203 -13.39 -0.89 13.75
N ILE A 204 -14.35 -1.61 14.35
CA ILE A 204 -15.05 -1.13 15.53
C ILE A 204 -14.14 -1.33 16.75
N GLY A 205 -13.26 -0.35 16.99
CA GLY A 205 -12.51 -0.18 18.25
C GLY A 205 -11.08 -0.71 18.30
N GLY A 206 -10.55 -1.32 17.24
CA GLY A 206 -9.16 -1.78 17.17
C GLY A 206 -8.47 -1.35 15.90
N GLY A 207 -7.46 -0.49 15.96
CA GLY A 207 -6.67 -0.10 14.79
C GLY A 207 -5.73 -1.22 14.33
N ILE A 208 -5.29 -1.15 13.07
CA ILE A 208 -4.23 -2.02 12.55
C ILE A 208 -2.91 -1.62 13.22
N THR A 209 -2.19 -2.59 13.77
CA THR A 209 -0.87 -2.38 14.34
C THR A 209 0.19 -2.93 13.40
N ILE A 210 1.11 -2.10 12.95
CA ILE A 210 2.31 -2.51 12.23
C ILE A 210 3.36 -2.86 13.29
N ALA A 211 3.58 -4.14 13.50
CA ALA A 211 4.53 -4.63 14.48
C ALA A 211 5.87 -4.96 13.81
N THR A 212 6.94 -4.33 14.27
CA THR A 212 8.31 -4.69 13.87
C THR A 212 8.93 -5.55 14.95
N PHE A 213 9.38 -6.73 14.55
CA PHE A 213 10.12 -7.63 15.39
C PHE A 213 11.63 -7.48 15.14
N ILE A 214 12.36 -7.19 16.19
CA ILE A 214 13.83 -7.15 16.16
C ILE A 214 14.33 -8.38 16.87
N ALA A 215 14.96 -9.28 16.12
CA ALA A 215 15.59 -10.44 16.74
C ALA A 215 16.89 -10.04 17.46
N THR A 216 17.03 -10.38 18.73
CA THR A 216 18.22 -10.14 19.54
C THR A 216 18.87 -11.45 19.97
N GLY A 217 20.20 -11.50 20.02
CA GLY A 217 20.97 -12.67 20.42
C GLY A 217 22.00 -13.12 19.36
N PRO A 218 22.87 -14.09 19.62
CA PRO A 218 23.92 -14.48 18.69
C PRO A 218 23.33 -15.31 17.54
N LEU A 219 23.17 -14.72 16.37
CA LEU A 219 23.02 -15.43 15.10
C LEU A 219 24.42 -15.73 14.54
N GLY A 220 25.17 -16.59 15.23
CA GLY A 220 26.45 -17.05 14.70
C GLY A 220 27.52 -15.99 14.40
N GLY A 221 27.42 -14.78 15.04
CA GLY A 221 28.33 -13.67 14.78
C GLY A 221 27.74 -12.56 13.86
N ILE A 222 26.61 -12.81 13.21
CA ILE A 222 25.90 -11.78 12.46
C ILE A 222 25.23 -10.82 13.45
N SER A 223 25.42 -9.53 13.25
CA SER A 223 24.69 -8.51 14.03
C SER A 223 23.21 -8.59 13.73
N ILE A 224 22.42 -8.79 14.75
CA ILE A 224 20.98 -9.10 14.63
C ILE A 224 20.15 -7.89 14.27
N GLY A 225 20.69 -6.66 14.39
CA GLY A 225 20.05 -5.45 13.86
C GLY A 225 19.65 -5.54 12.39
N PHE A 226 20.10 -6.58 11.68
CA PHE A 226 19.75 -6.86 10.29
C PHE A 226 18.49 -7.69 10.10
N PHE A 227 18.01 -8.39 11.13
CA PHE A 227 16.80 -9.16 11.02
C PHE A 227 15.64 -8.41 11.66
N THR A 228 15.00 -7.57 10.85
CA THR A 228 13.73 -6.97 11.20
C THR A 228 12.66 -7.56 10.30
N ALA A 229 11.58 -8.01 10.88
CA ALA A 229 10.40 -8.43 10.13
C ALA A 229 9.21 -7.62 10.60
N THR A 230 8.49 -7.03 9.65
CA THR A 230 7.36 -6.17 9.94
C THR A 230 6.08 -6.83 9.48
N LEU A 231 5.09 -6.78 10.33
CA LEU A 231 3.83 -7.46 10.22
C LEU A 231 2.71 -6.49 10.56
N ALA A 232 1.67 -6.42 9.73
CA ALA A 232 0.48 -5.68 10.06
C ALA A 232 -0.61 -6.61 10.54
N VAL A 233 -1.20 -6.31 11.68
CA VAL A 233 -2.25 -7.13 12.28
C VAL A 233 -3.37 -6.32 12.89
N LEU A 234 -4.55 -6.86 12.74
CA LEU A 234 -5.78 -6.32 13.34
C LEU A 234 -5.94 -6.76 14.80
N ASP A 235 -5.39 -7.92 15.15
CA ASP A 235 -5.58 -8.52 16.45
C ASP A 235 -4.25 -8.90 17.09
N PHE A 236 -4.20 -8.72 18.40
CA PHE A 236 -3.09 -9.06 19.26
C PHE A 236 -2.73 -10.56 19.25
N ILE A 237 -3.74 -11.44 19.12
CA ILE A 237 -3.55 -12.89 19.01
C ILE A 237 -2.74 -13.24 17.76
N ALA A 238 -3.03 -12.58 16.64
CA ALA A 238 -2.32 -12.77 15.38
C ALA A 238 -0.85 -12.32 15.48
N ILE A 239 -0.57 -11.21 16.17
CA ILE A 239 0.82 -10.76 16.44
C ILE A 239 1.58 -11.84 17.20
N THR A 240 0.95 -12.43 18.21
CA THR A 240 1.58 -13.47 19.04
C THR A 240 1.87 -14.74 18.24
N LEU A 241 0.93 -15.19 17.40
CA LEU A 241 1.11 -16.36 16.55
C LEU A 241 2.21 -16.15 15.52
N CYS A 242 2.20 -15.02 14.81
CA CYS A 242 3.24 -14.71 13.83
C CYS A 242 4.61 -14.51 14.50
N GLY A 243 4.66 -13.92 15.70
CA GLY A 243 5.87 -13.80 16.49
C GLY A 243 6.46 -15.15 16.92
N ALA A 244 5.61 -16.10 17.32
CA ALA A 244 6.04 -17.45 17.68
C ALA A 244 6.59 -18.22 16.46
N ASN A 245 5.94 -18.10 15.29
CA ASN A 245 6.44 -18.66 14.05
C ASN A 245 7.80 -18.04 13.66
N LEU A 246 7.92 -16.72 13.78
CA LEU A 246 9.16 -15.99 13.53
C LEU A 246 10.31 -16.53 14.40
N ILE A 247 10.09 -16.71 15.70
CA ILE A 247 11.13 -17.25 16.59
C ILE A 247 11.55 -18.66 16.17
N SER A 248 10.62 -19.49 15.73
CA SER A 248 10.95 -20.84 15.21
C SER A 248 11.89 -20.74 14.00
N GLU A 249 11.58 -19.85 13.04
CA GLU A 249 12.41 -19.68 11.84
C GLU A 249 13.76 -19.02 12.16
N ILE A 250 13.80 -18.03 13.06
CA ILE A 250 15.05 -17.42 13.53
C ILE A 250 15.94 -18.45 14.23
N ASN A 251 15.38 -19.35 15.02
CA ASN A 251 16.17 -20.42 15.67
C ASN A 251 16.82 -21.34 14.61
N LYS A 252 16.09 -21.74 13.57
CA LYS A 252 16.64 -22.51 12.44
C LYS A 252 17.74 -21.74 11.70
N LEU A 253 17.52 -20.46 11.44
CA LEU A 253 18.49 -19.58 10.78
C LEU A 253 19.74 -19.42 11.64
N SER A 254 19.59 -19.26 12.97
CA SER A 254 20.69 -19.18 13.91
C SER A 254 21.61 -20.42 13.85
N GLU A 255 21.04 -21.61 13.74
CA GLU A 255 21.82 -22.82 13.59
C GLU A 255 22.60 -22.85 12.27
N LYS A 256 21.97 -22.45 11.16
CA LYS A 256 22.63 -22.41 9.84
C LYS A 256 23.75 -21.37 9.77
N THR A 257 23.60 -20.22 10.42
CA THR A 257 24.60 -19.14 10.41
C THR A 257 25.83 -19.41 11.27
N LYS A 258 25.77 -20.34 12.25
CA LYS A 258 26.91 -20.73 13.08
C LYS A 258 28.10 -21.22 12.27
N SER A 259 27.89 -21.75 11.09
CA SER A 259 28.94 -22.30 10.22
C SER A 259 29.56 -21.27 9.26
N LEU A 260 29.12 -20.00 9.29
CA LEU A 260 29.64 -18.94 8.43
C LEU A 260 30.99 -18.44 8.95
N ASN A 261 31.95 -18.27 8.03
CA ASN A 261 33.15 -17.50 8.30
C ASN A 261 32.88 -15.98 8.25
N GLN A 262 33.85 -15.15 8.60
CA GLN A 262 33.70 -13.71 8.70
C GLN A 262 33.34 -13.06 7.36
N TYR A 263 33.95 -13.50 6.25
CA TYR A 263 33.64 -12.97 4.89
C TYR A 263 32.23 -13.34 4.45
N GLU A 264 31.80 -14.58 4.76
CA GLU A 264 30.43 -15.02 4.47
C GLU A 264 29.38 -14.23 5.27
N GLN A 265 29.71 -13.87 6.52
CA GLN A 265 28.85 -13.02 7.35
C GLN A 265 28.73 -11.61 6.79
N ASP A 266 29.84 -11.01 6.37
CA ASP A 266 29.86 -9.67 5.75
C ASP A 266 29.05 -9.66 4.44
N ALA A 267 29.25 -10.63 3.57
CA ALA A 267 28.52 -10.77 2.32
C ALA A 267 27.01 -10.94 2.56
N LEU A 268 26.61 -11.77 3.52
CA LEU A 268 25.20 -11.98 3.87
C LEU A 268 24.55 -10.68 4.37
N GLN A 269 25.22 -9.91 5.24
CA GLN A 269 24.73 -8.65 5.74
C GLN A 269 24.47 -7.63 4.62
N LEU A 270 25.42 -7.48 3.70
CA LEU A 270 25.27 -6.59 2.54
C LEU A 270 24.15 -7.05 1.61
N GLY A 271 24.02 -8.36 1.38
CA GLY A 271 22.95 -8.93 0.57
C GLY A 271 21.55 -8.66 1.15
N ILE A 272 21.38 -8.85 2.45
CA ILE A 272 20.10 -8.55 3.13
C ILE A 272 19.75 -7.06 3.03
N ALA A 273 20.74 -6.17 3.12
CA ALA A 273 20.50 -4.74 2.97
C ALA A 273 20.04 -4.39 1.55
N ALA A 274 20.68 -4.97 0.54
CA ALA A 274 20.27 -4.79 -0.85
C ALA A 274 18.83 -5.24 -1.09
N ASP A 275 18.44 -6.41 -0.55
CA ASP A 275 17.08 -6.95 -0.65
C ASP A 275 16.02 -6.02 -0.04
N ASP A 276 16.32 -5.36 1.08
CA ASP A 276 15.38 -4.45 1.71
C ASP A 276 15.11 -3.22 0.84
N PHE A 277 16.12 -2.64 0.20
CA PHE A 277 15.93 -1.51 -0.71
C PHE A 277 15.26 -1.91 -2.03
N ASP A 278 15.61 -3.06 -2.60
CA ASP A 278 14.94 -3.61 -3.78
C ASP A 278 13.46 -3.91 -3.49
N THR A 279 13.18 -4.47 -2.32
CA THR A 279 11.81 -4.71 -1.87
C THR A 279 11.02 -3.41 -1.72
N LEU A 280 11.63 -2.35 -1.18
CA LEU A 280 10.99 -1.04 -1.05
C LEU A 280 10.61 -0.46 -2.42
N SER A 281 11.53 -0.55 -3.39
CA SER A 281 11.25 -0.12 -4.76
C SER A 281 10.07 -0.89 -5.38
N LYS A 282 10.07 -2.23 -5.25
CA LYS A 282 9.00 -3.10 -5.77
C LYS A 282 7.65 -2.85 -5.11
N GLN A 283 7.61 -2.63 -3.81
CA GLN A 283 6.38 -2.31 -3.08
C GLN A 283 5.81 -0.95 -3.48
N ALA A 284 6.67 0.05 -3.70
CA ALA A 284 6.24 1.35 -4.23
C ALA A 284 5.62 1.21 -5.63
N ASP A 285 6.21 0.39 -6.51
CA ASP A 285 5.66 0.10 -7.83
C ASP A 285 4.33 -0.69 -7.76
N GLY A 286 4.20 -1.62 -6.83
CA GLY A 286 2.95 -2.34 -6.57
C GLY A 286 1.82 -1.38 -6.21
N MET A 287 2.03 -0.51 -5.22
CA MET A 287 1.07 0.50 -4.79
C MET A 287 0.67 1.45 -5.92
N LYS A 288 1.62 1.90 -6.72
CA LYS A 288 1.37 2.72 -7.91
C LYS A 288 0.43 2.02 -8.89
N ASN A 289 0.61 0.72 -9.10
CA ASN A 289 -0.26 -0.06 -9.98
C ASN A 289 -1.68 -0.18 -9.42
N ASP A 290 -1.84 -0.38 -8.12
CA ASP A 290 -3.16 -0.40 -7.46
C ASP A 290 -3.89 0.94 -7.65
N LEU A 291 -3.19 2.06 -7.47
CA LEU A 291 -3.72 3.40 -7.72
C LEU A 291 -4.13 3.61 -9.18
N LYS A 292 -3.33 3.14 -10.14
CA LYS A 292 -3.66 3.23 -11.58
C LYS A 292 -4.91 2.41 -11.94
N VAL A 293 -5.12 1.27 -11.31
CA VAL A 293 -6.34 0.48 -11.52
C VAL A 293 -7.57 1.28 -11.08
N MET A 294 -7.54 1.92 -9.91
CA MET A 294 -8.64 2.79 -9.45
C MET A 294 -8.86 3.96 -10.41
N MET A 295 -7.82 4.65 -10.84
CA MET A 295 -7.91 5.75 -11.80
C MET A 295 -8.56 5.33 -13.12
N ASN A 296 -8.21 4.18 -13.66
CA ASN A 296 -8.80 3.69 -14.90
C ASN A 296 -10.31 3.50 -14.78
N MET A 297 -10.80 3.06 -13.63
CA MET A 297 -12.25 2.93 -13.41
C MET A 297 -12.95 4.29 -13.40
N TRP A 298 -12.38 5.26 -12.68
CA TRP A 298 -12.95 6.61 -12.65
C TRP A 298 -12.91 7.29 -14.02
N ASN A 299 -11.83 7.08 -14.81
CA ASN A 299 -11.74 7.53 -16.18
C ASN A 299 -12.85 6.93 -17.08
N ASN A 300 -13.16 5.66 -16.92
CA ASN A 300 -14.25 5.02 -17.67
C ASN A 300 -15.61 5.64 -17.31
N ILE A 301 -15.88 5.84 -16.01
CA ILE A 301 -17.11 6.49 -15.56
C ILE A 301 -17.20 7.92 -16.09
N LYS A 302 -16.10 8.68 -16.03
CA LYS A 302 -16.03 10.02 -16.60
C LYS A 302 -16.34 10.03 -18.09
N ALA A 303 -15.74 9.12 -18.85
CA ALA A 303 -16.00 9.01 -20.29
C ALA A 303 -17.47 8.70 -20.60
N ASP A 304 -18.09 7.82 -19.84
CA ASP A 304 -19.51 7.51 -19.98
C ASP A 304 -20.40 8.74 -19.70
N LEU A 305 -20.06 9.55 -18.67
CA LEU A 305 -20.76 10.80 -18.37
C LEU A 305 -20.57 11.85 -19.48
N GLN A 306 -19.37 11.97 -20.04
CA GLN A 306 -19.09 12.87 -21.17
C GLN A 306 -19.83 12.47 -22.43
N ASP A 307 -20.00 11.19 -22.69
CA ASP A 307 -20.77 10.70 -23.84
C ASP A 307 -22.25 10.98 -23.66
N GLU A 308 -22.78 10.88 -22.44
CA GLU A 308 -24.16 11.29 -22.15
C GLU A 308 -24.36 12.80 -22.33
N GLU A 309 -23.41 13.66 -21.90
CA GLU A 309 -23.42 15.07 -22.15
C GLU A 309 -23.50 15.41 -23.65
N LYS A 310 -22.61 14.76 -24.45
CA LYS A 310 -22.62 14.93 -25.91
C LYS A 310 -23.95 14.50 -26.53
N ARG A 311 -24.56 13.41 -26.05
CA ARG A 311 -25.86 12.94 -26.50
C ARG A 311 -26.96 14.00 -26.26
N ILE A 312 -26.93 14.63 -25.06
CA ILE A 312 -27.87 15.73 -24.73
C ILE A 312 -27.63 16.91 -25.64
N GLU A 313 -26.37 17.34 -25.88
CA GLU A 313 -26.07 18.46 -26.79
C GLU A 313 -26.49 18.19 -28.22
N GLN A 314 -26.36 16.99 -28.71
CA GLN A 314 -26.84 16.64 -30.04
C GLN A 314 -28.36 16.70 -30.08
N GLY A 315 -29.03 16.15 -29.07
CA GLY A 315 -30.48 16.21 -28.96
C GLY A 315 -31.01 17.65 -28.93
N GLU A 316 -30.38 18.54 -28.14
CA GLU A 316 -30.76 19.98 -28.11
C GLU A 316 -30.63 20.65 -29.49
N LYS A 317 -29.65 20.27 -30.31
CA LYS A 317 -29.50 20.82 -31.67
C LYS A 317 -30.53 20.27 -32.64
N GLU A 318 -30.92 19.03 -32.53
CA GLU A 318 -31.82 18.31 -33.43
C GLU A 318 -33.30 18.52 -33.06
N MET A 319 -33.63 18.78 -31.78
CA MET A 319 -35.02 19.02 -31.30
C MET A 319 -35.75 20.19 -31.96
N LYS A 320 -35.05 21.06 -32.67
CA LYS A 320 -35.67 22.17 -33.39
C LYS A 320 -36.70 21.72 -34.46
N ASN A 321 -36.66 20.45 -34.86
CA ASN A 321 -37.51 19.91 -35.93
C ASN A 321 -38.13 18.52 -35.62
N LYS A 322 -37.82 17.87 -34.50
CA LYS A 322 -38.22 16.50 -34.17
C LYS A 322 -38.04 16.19 -32.68
N GLU A 323 -38.92 15.36 -32.12
CA GLU A 323 -38.64 14.71 -30.81
C GLU A 323 -37.44 13.83 -30.98
N PHE A 324 -36.39 14.08 -30.21
CA PHE A 324 -35.11 13.35 -30.29
C PHE A 324 -35.04 12.26 -29.23
N PHE A 325 -35.44 12.57 -27.99
CA PHE A 325 -35.42 11.62 -26.88
C PHE A 325 -36.77 10.97 -26.66
N THR A 326 -36.74 9.72 -26.20
CA THR A 326 -37.91 8.94 -25.79
C THR A 326 -37.89 8.70 -24.28
N SER A 327 -39.03 8.35 -23.68
CA SER A 327 -39.11 7.94 -22.27
C SER A 327 -38.16 6.76 -21.96
N ASN A 328 -37.95 5.86 -22.90
CA ASN A 328 -37.08 4.71 -22.74
C ASN A 328 -35.60 5.11 -22.62
N ASP A 329 -35.17 6.12 -23.35
CA ASP A 329 -33.79 6.65 -23.23
C ASP A 329 -33.46 7.09 -21.80
N TRP A 330 -34.40 7.82 -21.18
CA TRP A 330 -34.21 8.33 -19.82
C TRP A 330 -34.35 7.24 -18.76
N LYS A 331 -35.18 6.23 -19.03
CA LYS A 331 -35.28 5.07 -18.17
C LYS A 331 -33.92 4.28 -18.14
N GLU A 332 -33.35 4.03 -19.30
CA GLU A 332 -32.05 3.37 -19.41
C GLU A 332 -30.91 4.21 -18.77
N THR A 333 -30.92 5.52 -18.97
CA THR A 333 -29.97 6.44 -18.36
C THR A 333 -30.12 6.45 -16.84
N SER A 334 -31.35 6.49 -16.30
CA SER A 334 -31.55 6.44 -14.85
C SER A 334 -31.09 5.13 -14.23
N GLU A 335 -31.35 3.99 -14.86
CA GLU A 335 -30.89 2.68 -14.39
C GLU A 335 -29.34 2.59 -14.34
N LYS A 336 -28.66 3.13 -15.37
CA LYS A 336 -27.21 3.21 -15.41
C LYS A 336 -26.63 4.14 -14.32
N LEU A 337 -27.21 5.32 -14.15
CA LEU A 337 -26.81 6.27 -13.10
C LEU A 337 -27.00 5.67 -11.71
N GLU A 338 -28.11 4.96 -11.49
CA GLU A 338 -28.36 4.29 -10.21
C GLU A 338 -27.29 3.22 -9.92
N GLN A 339 -26.89 2.41 -10.92
CA GLN A 339 -25.82 1.44 -10.78
C GLN A 339 -24.48 2.11 -10.42
N VAL A 340 -24.13 3.21 -11.08
CA VAL A 340 -22.90 3.97 -10.80
C VAL A 340 -22.97 4.60 -9.40
N SER A 341 -24.10 5.19 -9.03
CA SER A 341 -24.32 5.75 -7.70
C SER A 341 -24.15 4.69 -6.61
N GLN A 342 -24.77 3.52 -6.79
CA GLN A 342 -24.61 2.39 -5.86
C GLN A 342 -23.16 1.92 -5.78
N TRP A 343 -22.42 1.94 -6.88
CA TRP A 343 -21.01 1.57 -6.89
C TRP A 343 -20.19 2.57 -6.06
N PHE A 344 -20.34 3.90 -6.27
CA PHE A 344 -19.62 4.92 -5.49
C PHE A 344 -20.02 4.88 -4.00
N LYS A 345 -21.27 4.59 -3.69
CA LYS A 345 -21.72 4.41 -2.31
C LYS A 345 -20.98 3.24 -1.63
N ARG A 346 -20.94 2.08 -2.29
CA ARG A 346 -20.17 0.92 -1.78
C ARG A 346 -18.68 1.24 -1.69
N PHE A 347 -18.11 1.89 -2.69
CA PHE A 347 -16.71 2.31 -2.66
C PHE A 347 -16.42 3.22 -1.46
N SER A 348 -17.25 4.24 -1.22
CA SER A 348 -17.11 5.13 -0.06
C SER A 348 -17.19 4.36 1.26
N GLU A 349 -18.16 3.47 1.40
CA GLU A 349 -18.33 2.64 2.59
C GLU A 349 -17.15 1.68 2.83
N GLU A 350 -16.66 1.02 1.77
CA GLU A 350 -15.52 0.08 1.86
C GLU A 350 -14.22 0.81 2.18
N ILE A 351 -13.94 1.94 1.52
CA ILE A 351 -12.69 2.67 1.73
C ILE A 351 -12.64 3.34 3.11
N LEU A 352 -13.78 3.72 3.68
CA LEU A 352 -13.88 4.21 5.06
C LEU A 352 -13.57 3.12 6.09
N LYS A 353 -13.86 1.86 5.78
CA LYS A 353 -13.49 0.73 6.66
C LYS A 353 -11.99 0.62 6.86
N LEU A 354 -11.20 1.18 5.94
CA LEU A 354 -9.74 1.17 6.05
C LEU A 354 -9.20 1.94 7.24
N ASN A 355 -9.98 2.85 7.80
CA ASN A 355 -9.59 3.72 8.92
C ASN A 355 -8.07 3.85 9.14
N VAL A 356 -7.38 4.33 8.09
CA VAL A 356 -5.91 4.42 8.06
C VAL A 356 -5.40 5.34 9.17
N ASP A 357 -6.27 6.19 9.72
CA ASP A 357 -5.98 7.02 10.89
C ASP A 357 -5.80 6.22 12.18
N ALA A 358 -6.36 5.01 12.25
CA ALA A 358 -6.18 4.08 13.35
C ALA A 358 -4.99 3.12 13.17
N LEU A 359 -4.04 3.44 12.28
CA LEU A 359 -2.81 2.70 12.12
C LEU A 359 -1.79 3.13 13.17
N PHE A 360 -1.27 2.14 13.88
CA PHE A 360 -0.23 2.32 14.90
C PHE A 360 0.99 1.49 14.53
N GLY A 361 2.15 1.94 15.01
CA GLY A 361 3.37 1.17 14.98
C GLY A 361 3.71 0.63 16.37
N ALA A 362 4.25 -0.57 16.45
CA ALA A 362 4.82 -1.15 17.66
C ALA A 362 6.13 -1.88 17.36
N GLU A 363 7.11 -1.72 18.24
CA GLU A 363 8.40 -2.37 18.12
C GLU A 363 8.57 -3.39 19.25
N THR A 364 8.91 -4.62 18.90
CA THR A 364 9.06 -5.72 19.85
C THR A 364 10.42 -6.38 19.65
N GLN A 365 11.20 -6.44 20.69
CA GLN A 365 12.46 -7.18 20.71
C GLN A 365 12.21 -8.61 21.09
N LEU A 366 12.66 -9.53 20.24
CA LEU A 366 12.60 -10.97 20.47
C LEU A 366 14.00 -11.54 20.55
N SER A 367 14.26 -12.43 21.51
CA SER A 367 15.55 -13.09 21.64
C SER A 367 15.49 -14.54 21.11
N VAL A 368 16.58 -14.98 20.50
CA VAL A 368 16.75 -16.39 20.10
C VAL A 368 16.52 -17.30 21.32
N GLY A 369 15.68 -18.31 21.15
CA GLY A 369 15.33 -19.26 22.21
C GLY A 369 14.09 -18.90 23.05
N MET A 370 13.44 -17.75 22.79
CA MET A 370 12.19 -17.41 23.48
C MET A 370 11.09 -18.46 23.26
N SER A 371 10.33 -18.71 24.29
CA SER A 371 9.07 -19.46 24.24
C SER A 371 7.92 -18.60 23.72
N SER A 372 6.80 -19.22 23.33
CA SER A 372 5.59 -18.50 22.89
C SER A 372 5.04 -17.57 23.98
N ASP A 373 5.13 -17.93 25.25
CA ASP A 373 4.67 -17.10 26.37
C ASP A 373 5.54 -15.86 26.58
N GLU A 374 6.86 -15.99 26.38
CA GLU A 374 7.80 -14.87 26.43
C GLU A 374 7.59 -13.92 25.23
N VAL A 375 7.33 -14.45 24.03
CA VAL A 375 6.95 -13.66 22.85
C VAL A 375 5.69 -12.87 23.16
N LYS A 376 4.66 -13.52 23.71
CA LYS A 376 3.42 -12.87 24.10
C LYS A 376 3.69 -11.74 25.08
N ALA A 377 4.45 -11.99 26.13
CA ALA A 377 4.78 -10.98 27.14
C ALA A 377 5.57 -9.80 26.57
N ALA A 378 6.44 -10.03 25.58
CA ALA A 378 7.20 -8.98 24.91
C ALA A 378 6.28 -8.11 24.02
N VAL A 379 5.37 -8.72 23.29
CA VAL A 379 4.39 -8.02 22.46
C VAL A 379 3.43 -7.20 23.33
N ASP A 380 2.92 -7.77 24.44
CA ASP A 380 2.01 -7.10 25.40
C ASP A 380 2.61 -5.80 25.97
N LYS A 381 3.92 -5.75 26.13
CA LYS A 381 4.64 -4.59 26.68
C LYS A 381 5.03 -3.57 25.63
N ALA A 382 4.92 -3.89 24.33
CA ALA A 382 5.34 -3.00 23.27
C ALA A 382 4.46 -1.75 23.21
N PRO A 383 5.03 -0.54 23.34
CA PRO A 383 4.26 0.68 23.29
C PRO A 383 3.79 0.95 21.85
N LYS A 384 2.51 1.25 21.68
CA LYS A 384 1.95 1.70 20.41
C LYS A 384 2.27 3.18 20.18
N LYS A 385 2.74 3.51 19.00
CA LYS A 385 3.03 4.87 18.55
C LYS A 385 2.16 5.22 17.34
N GLU A 386 1.90 6.50 17.10
CA GLU A 386 1.32 6.97 15.85
C GLU A 386 2.23 6.52 14.68
N LEU A 387 1.60 6.12 13.56
CA LEU A 387 2.30 5.41 12.49
C LEU A 387 3.48 6.21 11.90
N ILE A 388 3.25 7.48 11.49
CA ILE A 388 4.32 8.26 10.85
C ILE A 388 5.47 8.51 11.83
N ALA A 389 5.14 8.87 13.07
CA ALA A 389 6.14 9.04 14.13
C ALA A 389 6.89 7.75 14.48
N TYR A 390 6.25 6.59 14.29
CA TYR A 390 6.88 5.29 14.43
C TYR A 390 7.83 4.98 13.27
N LEU A 391 7.46 5.30 12.04
CA LEU A 391 8.28 5.00 10.85
C LEU A 391 9.55 5.87 10.77
N THR A 392 9.49 7.10 11.31
CA THR A 392 10.59 8.08 11.27
C THR A 392 11.40 8.15 12.58
N ALA A 393 11.08 7.34 13.57
CA ALA A 393 11.82 7.23 14.84
C ALA A 393 12.90 6.15 14.74
#